data_715802f16385fd949ed4f4d17caaaa91
#
_entry.id   715802f16385fd949ed4f4d17caaaa91
#
_cell.length_a   1.000
_cell.length_b   1.000
_cell.length_c   1.000
_cell.angle_alpha   90.00
_cell.angle_beta   90.00
_cell.angle_gamma   90.00
#
_symmetry.space_group_name_H-M   'P 1'
#
loop_
_entity.id
_entity.type
_entity.pdbx_description
1 polymer ?
#
loop_
_entity_poly.entity_id
_entity_poly.type
_entity_poly.pdbx_seq_one_letter_code
_entity_poly.pdbx_strand_id
1 'polypeptide(L)'
;MHTHLTSNPTHHGYRSLATSQTRKALGGVRFAKDTLMAGVTSVRNLGAANFIDVALRDAINDGDVVGPRMFVTGPSLQITGGHGDSNRIPHDIPTTVVGVVDGPWAGVQQVRENIKYGADAIKIKATGGVLSKGTAVGAPELSLEEMQAIVVDAHRRGVTVAAHAHGASGINDAIRAGVDSVEHASFIDDEGIKLAKARGTALSMDVYVTEYILGEGEAAGISQESLDKERSVGGVQRENFSKAVKAGVKMVFGTDAGVYPHGDNLKQLSRMVKFGMTHMQALQAASINAAQLLNKDSDIGSLRAGCYADVIAVKGNPLDDISILENVGFVMKGEKL
;
A
#
# COMPACT_ATOMS: atom_id res chain seq x y z
N MET A 1 1.80 5.31 2.71
CA MET A 1 2.43 4.02 3.10
C MET A 1 1.95 2.83 2.25
N HIS A 2 0.97 3.05 1.39
CA HIS A 2 0.50 2.08 0.40
C HIS A 2 0.25 2.78 -0.93
N THR A 3 1.05 2.49 -1.96
CA THR A 3 0.89 3.01 -3.33
C THR A 3 1.48 2.02 -4.33
N HIS A 4 1.12 2.17 -5.61
CA HIS A 4 1.58 1.37 -6.74
C HIS A 4 2.02 2.28 -7.89
N LEU A 5 3.17 2.97 -7.74
CA LEU A 5 3.64 3.99 -8.70
C LEU A 5 3.91 3.47 -10.11
N THR A 6 3.98 2.16 -10.30
CA THR A 6 4.14 1.55 -11.63
C THR A 6 2.83 1.01 -12.22
N SER A 7 1.70 1.18 -11.51
CA SER A 7 0.37 0.79 -11.96
C SER A 7 -0.35 1.95 -12.62
N ASN A 8 -0.94 1.71 -13.79
CA ASN A 8 -1.74 2.70 -14.49
C ASN A 8 -3.21 2.59 -14.06
N PRO A 9 -3.80 3.65 -13.47
CA PRO A 9 -5.17 3.62 -12.95
C PRO A 9 -6.26 3.46 -14.02
N THR A 10 -5.91 3.54 -15.29
CA THR A 10 -6.84 3.29 -16.41
C THR A 10 -6.59 1.97 -17.13
N HIS A 11 -5.69 1.12 -16.61
CA HIS A 11 -5.33 -0.17 -17.17
C HIS A 11 -5.65 -1.32 -16.20
N HIS A 12 -6.91 -1.49 -15.86
CA HIS A 12 -7.35 -2.62 -15.04
C HIS A 12 -7.61 -3.89 -15.88
N GLY A 13 -7.76 -5.02 -15.19
CA GLY A 13 -8.12 -6.30 -15.80
C GLY A 13 -7.17 -6.74 -16.91
N TYR A 14 -7.71 -7.15 -18.05
CA TYR A 14 -6.94 -7.64 -19.20
C TYR A 14 -6.03 -6.57 -19.82
N ARG A 15 -6.38 -5.30 -19.73
CA ARG A 15 -5.55 -4.21 -20.25
C ARG A 15 -4.21 -4.13 -19.49
N SER A 16 -4.20 -4.42 -18.19
CA SER A 16 -2.97 -4.50 -17.41
C SER A 16 -2.08 -5.66 -17.86
N LEU A 17 -2.66 -6.81 -18.23
CA LEU A 17 -1.91 -7.96 -18.75
C LEU A 17 -1.28 -7.66 -20.12
N ALA A 18 -1.96 -6.91 -20.97
CA ALA A 18 -1.47 -6.51 -22.29
C ALA A 18 -0.39 -5.41 -22.24
N THR A 19 -0.08 -4.86 -21.05
CA THR A 19 0.91 -3.80 -20.88
C THR A 19 2.24 -4.40 -20.44
N SER A 20 3.29 -4.23 -21.25
CA SER A 20 4.64 -4.73 -20.91
C SER A 20 5.21 -4.08 -19.65
N GLN A 21 6.12 -4.76 -18.96
CA GLN A 21 6.77 -4.23 -17.75
C GLN A 21 7.56 -2.95 -18.05
N THR A 22 8.24 -2.88 -19.21
CA THR A 22 8.94 -1.66 -19.67
C THR A 22 7.97 -0.50 -19.82
N ARG A 23 6.78 -0.73 -20.39
CA ARG A 23 5.76 0.33 -20.53
C ARG A 23 5.20 0.78 -19.17
N LYS A 24 5.08 -0.15 -18.20
CA LYS A 24 4.70 0.16 -16.81
C LYS A 24 5.77 1.02 -16.13
N ALA A 25 7.04 0.67 -16.27
CA ALA A 25 8.16 1.46 -15.74
C ALA A 25 8.17 2.89 -16.29
N LEU A 26 8.03 3.06 -17.61
CA LEU A 26 7.92 4.38 -18.24
C LEU A 26 6.69 5.17 -17.76
N GLY A 27 5.57 4.50 -17.49
CA GLY A 27 4.41 5.12 -16.86
C GLY A 27 4.70 5.62 -15.45
N GLY A 28 5.48 4.84 -14.72
CA GLY A 28 5.92 5.14 -13.34
C GLY A 28 6.65 6.49 -13.24
N VAL A 29 7.39 6.89 -14.24
CA VAL A 29 8.07 8.22 -14.29
C VAL A 29 7.06 9.36 -14.14
N ARG A 30 5.97 9.31 -14.91
CA ARG A 30 4.90 10.32 -14.80
C ARG A 30 4.19 10.22 -13.46
N PHE A 31 3.82 9.01 -13.03
CA PHE A 31 3.06 8.79 -11.80
C PHE A 31 3.84 9.19 -10.54
N ALA A 32 5.16 8.98 -10.55
CA ALA A 32 6.04 9.46 -9.49
C ALA A 32 6.02 11.00 -9.40
N LYS A 33 6.14 11.70 -10.55
CA LYS A 33 6.04 13.16 -10.60
C LYS A 33 4.66 13.64 -10.13
N ASP A 34 3.57 13.05 -10.63
CA ASP A 34 2.20 13.44 -10.26
C ASP A 34 1.98 13.29 -8.74
N THR A 35 2.49 12.20 -8.15
CA THR A 35 2.41 11.93 -6.71
C THR A 35 3.22 12.96 -5.90
N LEU A 36 4.45 13.27 -6.30
CA LEU A 36 5.27 14.28 -5.62
C LEU A 36 4.62 15.65 -5.69
N MET A 37 4.17 16.06 -6.88
CA MET A 37 3.57 17.38 -7.10
C MET A 37 2.23 17.56 -6.36
N ALA A 38 1.55 16.47 -6.03
CA ALA A 38 0.38 16.50 -5.15
C ALA A 38 0.75 16.64 -3.66
N GLY A 39 2.04 16.72 -3.30
CA GLY A 39 2.49 16.93 -1.93
C GLY A 39 2.91 15.66 -1.18
N VAL A 40 3.03 14.52 -1.85
CA VAL A 40 3.49 13.28 -1.24
C VAL A 40 4.98 13.12 -1.49
N THR A 41 5.81 13.49 -0.52
CA THR A 41 7.28 13.56 -0.64
C THR A 41 7.97 12.21 -0.42
N SER A 42 7.33 11.30 0.32
CA SER A 42 7.83 9.94 0.56
C SER A 42 6.71 8.90 0.41
N VAL A 43 7.02 7.75 -0.18
CA VAL A 43 6.05 6.66 -0.40
C VAL A 43 6.65 5.29 -0.09
N ARG A 44 5.82 4.35 0.34
CA ARG A 44 6.10 2.93 0.32
C ARG A 44 5.30 2.29 -0.82
N ASN A 45 6.01 1.74 -1.82
CA ASN A 45 5.42 1.08 -2.98
C ASN A 45 5.27 -0.42 -2.68
N LEU A 46 4.03 -0.93 -2.63
CA LEU A 46 3.72 -2.26 -2.12
C LEU A 46 3.39 -3.28 -3.22
N GLY A 47 4.40 -3.58 -4.02
CA GLY A 47 4.35 -4.60 -5.06
C GLY A 47 4.56 -4.05 -6.45
N ALA A 48 5.53 -4.62 -7.14
CA ALA A 48 5.77 -4.40 -8.56
C ALA A 48 6.44 -5.64 -9.17
N ALA A 49 5.93 -6.09 -10.32
CA ALA A 49 6.56 -7.20 -11.02
C ALA A 49 7.94 -6.83 -11.52
N ASN A 50 8.85 -7.83 -11.57
CA ASN A 50 10.19 -7.69 -12.17
C ASN A 50 11.01 -6.51 -11.62
N PHE A 51 10.81 -6.13 -10.36
CA PHE A 51 11.58 -5.07 -9.68
C PHE A 51 11.58 -3.71 -10.39
N ILE A 52 10.52 -3.40 -11.17
CA ILE A 52 10.44 -2.10 -11.86
C ILE A 52 10.27 -0.91 -10.91
N ASP A 53 9.81 -1.15 -9.68
CA ASP A 53 9.77 -0.15 -8.61
C ASP A 53 11.15 0.14 -8.04
N VAL A 54 12.02 -0.87 -7.94
CA VAL A 54 13.44 -0.70 -7.59
C VAL A 54 14.13 0.18 -8.62
N ALA A 55 13.95 -0.13 -9.92
CA ALA A 55 14.52 0.68 -11.00
C ALA A 55 14.02 2.14 -10.97
N LEU A 56 12.73 2.34 -10.69
CA LEU A 56 12.15 3.69 -10.58
C LEU A 56 12.72 4.45 -9.35
N ARG A 57 12.84 3.78 -8.20
CA ARG A 57 13.46 4.36 -7.00
C ARG A 57 14.89 4.79 -7.27
N ASP A 58 15.68 3.92 -7.88
CA ASP A 58 17.09 4.17 -8.14
C ASP A 58 17.26 5.34 -9.10
N ALA A 59 16.48 5.40 -10.19
CA ALA A 59 16.46 6.54 -11.11
C ALA A 59 16.04 7.86 -10.44
N ILE A 60 15.15 7.81 -9.43
CA ILE A 60 14.80 9.01 -8.64
C ILE A 60 15.96 9.41 -7.73
N ASN A 61 16.65 8.45 -7.11
CA ASN A 61 17.79 8.70 -6.24
C ASN A 61 18.99 9.26 -7.01
N ASP A 62 19.22 8.79 -8.23
CA ASP A 62 20.27 9.28 -9.13
C ASP A 62 19.94 10.66 -9.74
N GLY A 63 18.68 11.10 -9.64
CA GLY A 63 18.22 12.38 -10.15
C GLY A 63 17.77 12.35 -11.62
N ASP A 64 17.72 11.19 -12.24
CA ASP A 64 17.24 11.00 -13.61
C ASP A 64 15.73 11.20 -13.73
N VAL A 65 14.99 10.94 -12.64
CA VAL A 65 13.53 11.01 -12.59
C VAL A 65 13.09 11.87 -11.40
N VAL A 66 12.13 12.78 -11.65
CA VAL A 66 11.47 13.55 -10.60
C VAL A 66 10.40 12.69 -9.93
N GLY A 67 10.51 12.50 -8.60
CA GLY A 67 9.54 11.70 -7.84
C GLY A 67 9.76 11.76 -6.34
N PRO A 68 8.86 11.15 -5.54
CA PRO A 68 9.00 11.06 -4.09
C PRO A 68 10.18 10.15 -3.71
N ARG A 69 10.60 10.23 -2.45
CA ARG A 69 11.48 9.22 -1.84
C ARG A 69 10.72 7.91 -1.76
N MET A 70 11.24 6.86 -2.40
CA MET A 70 10.54 5.58 -2.48
C MET A 70 11.18 4.53 -1.55
N PHE A 71 10.33 3.78 -0.86
CA PHE A 71 10.63 2.52 -0.19
C PHE A 71 9.86 1.43 -0.92
N VAL A 72 10.56 0.44 -1.46
CA VAL A 72 10.01 -0.49 -2.45
C VAL A 72 10.06 -1.94 -1.99
N THR A 73 9.16 -2.77 -2.50
CA THR A 73 9.07 -4.18 -2.10
C THR A 73 9.47 -5.17 -3.18
N GLY A 74 9.56 -4.73 -4.45
CA GLY A 74 9.62 -5.66 -5.56
C GLY A 74 8.34 -6.51 -5.67
N PRO A 75 8.41 -7.75 -6.16
CA PRO A 75 7.26 -8.65 -6.26
C PRO A 75 6.62 -8.95 -4.90
N SER A 76 5.28 -8.90 -4.83
CA SER A 76 4.55 -9.36 -3.64
C SER A 76 4.59 -10.88 -3.54
N LEU A 77 4.61 -11.42 -2.31
CA LEU A 77 4.51 -12.85 -2.06
C LEU A 77 3.03 -13.25 -1.90
N GLN A 78 2.62 -14.27 -2.63
CA GLN A 78 1.26 -14.83 -2.65
C GLN A 78 1.28 -16.31 -2.99
N ILE A 79 0.18 -17.01 -2.73
CA ILE A 79 0.01 -18.43 -3.09
C ILE A 79 -0.38 -18.60 -4.58
N THR A 80 -0.19 -19.80 -5.11
CA THR A 80 -0.78 -20.21 -6.40
C THR A 80 -2.30 -19.99 -6.39
N GLY A 81 -2.82 -19.33 -7.42
CA GLY A 81 -4.25 -18.98 -7.54
C GLY A 81 -4.73 -17.89 -6.63
N GLY A 82 -3.86 -17.28 -5.81
CA GLY A 82 -4.17 -16.21 -4.88
C GLY A 82 -4.42 -14.85 -5.53
N HIS A 83 -4.63 -13.83 -4.69
CA HIS A 83 -4.98 -12.46 -5.10
C HIS A 83 -3.97 -11.84 -6.07
N GLY A 84 -2.70 -12.19 -5.98
CA GLY A 84 -1.64 -11.63 -6.83
C GLY A 84 -1.25 -12.48 -8.01
N ASP A 85 -1.82 -13.64 -8.19
CA ASP A 85 -1.51 -14.55 -9.30
C ASP A 85 -2.26 -14.17 -10.58
N SER A 86 -1.83 -14.73 -11.70
CA SER A 86 -2.38 -14.44 -13.04
C SER A 86 -3.66 -15.22 -13.35
N ASN A 87 -4.65 -15.18 -12.47
CA ASN A 87 -5.92 -15.91 -12.56
C ASN A 87 -6.78 -15.58 -13.81
N ARG A 88 -6.37 -14.62 -14.63
CA ARG A 88 -7.03 -14.24 -15.89
C ARG A 88 -6.46 -14.96 -17.12
N ILE A 89 -5.35 -15.66 -16.97
CA ILE A 89 -4.68 -16.36 -18.06
C ILE A 89 -5.11 -17.84 -18.03
N PRO A 90 -5.55 -18.42 -19.17
CA PRO A 90 -5.89 -19.83 -19.26
C PRO A 90 -4.69 -20.73 -18.92
N HIS A 91 -4.97 -21.91 -18.34
CA HIS A 91 -3.94 -22.83 -17.85
C HIS A 91 -3.00 -23.39 -18.95
N ASP A 92 -3.45 -23.39 -20.20
CA ASP A 92 -2.70 -23.84 -21.37
C ASP A 92 -1.75 -22.77 -21.94
N ILE A 93 -1.79 -21.55 -21.40
CA ILE A 93 -0.84 -20.47 -21.72
C ILE A 93 0.22 -20.41 -20.63
N PRO A 94 1.48 -20.82 -20.91
CA PRO A 94 2.54 -20.78 -19.91
C PRO A 94 2.77 -19.38 -19.38
N THR A 95 2.71 -19.21 -18.07
CA THR A 95 3.00 -17.95 -17.39
C THR A 95 3.84 -18.21 -16.15
N THR A 96 4.73 -17.26 -15.84
CA THR A 96 5.46 -17.25 -14.57
C THR A 96 5.18 -15.94 -13.86
N VAL A 97 4.62 -16.03 -12.68
CA VAL A 97 4.41 -14.87 -11.79
C VAL A 97 5.45 -14.94 -10.69
N VAL A 98 6.39 -13.99 -10.70
CA VAL A 98 7.38 -13.87 -9.64
C VAL A 98 6.67 -13.51 -8.33
N GLY A 99 7.02 -14.19 -7.25
CA GLY A 99 6.40 -14.00 -5.94
C GLY A 99 5.28 -14.99 -5.61
N VAL A 100 4.93 -15.92 -6.53
CA VAL A 100 4.09 -17.08 -6.18
C VAL A 100 4.94 -18.05 -5.35
N VAL A 101 4.51 -18.30 -4.11
CA VAL A 101 5.22 -19.10 -3.12
C VAL A 101 4.24 -20.02 -2.42
N ASP A 102 4.51 -21.33 -2.49
CA ASP A 102 3.72 -22.35 -1.81
C ASP A 102 4.61 -23.04 -0.78
N GLY A 103 4.35 -22.79 0.47
CA GLY A 103 5.08 -23.28 1.62
C GLY A 103 6.14 -22.33 2.18
N PRO A 104 6.52 -22.52 3.47
CA PRO A 104 7.39 -21.62 4.22
C PRO A 104 8.75 -21.36 3.57
N TRP A 105 9.38 -22.40 3.01
CA TRP A 105 10.71 -22.29 2.41
C TRP A 105 10.72 -21.55 1.09
N ALA A 106 9.67 -21.68 0.28
CA ALA A 106 9.50 -20.88 -0.94
C ALA A 106 9.34 -19.39 -0.58
N GLY A 107 8.56 -19.09 0.48
CA GLY A 107 8.44 -17.74 1.02
C GLY A 107 9.78 -17.15 1.48
N VAL A 108 10.55 -17.90 2.25
CA VAL A 108 11.90 -17.49 2.70
C VAL A 108 12.85 -17.26 1.51
N GLN A 109 12.81 -18.11 0.50
CA GLN A 109 13.62 -17.93 -0.71
C GLN A 109 13.26 -16.61 -1.42
N GLN A 110 11.97 -16.34 -1.60
CA GLN A 110 11.52 -15.11 -2.27
C GLN A 110 11.85 -13.84 -1.46
N VAL A 111 11.76 -13.86 -0.12
CA VAL A 111 12.24 -12.76 0.74
C VAL A 111 13.70 -12.44 0.45
N ARG A 112 14.55 -13.46 0.39
CA ARG A 112 15.99 -13.31 0.11
C ARG A 112 16.26 -12.77 -1.28
N GLU A 113 15.47 -13.20 -2.26
CA GLU A 113 15.54 -12.72 -3.63
C GLU A 113 15.14 -11.25 -3.72
N ASN A 114 14.01 -10.86 -3.10
CA ASN A 114 13.57 -9.47 -3.09
C ASN A 114 14.64 -8.56 -2.46
N ILE A 115 15.20 -8.95 -1.31
CA ILE A 115 16.27 -8.18 -0.65
C ILE A 115 17.54 -8.13 -1.52
N LYS A 116 17.91 -9.23 -2.16
CA LYS A 116 19.06 -9.30 -3.08
C LYS A 116 18.94 -8.27 -4.20
N TYR A 117 17.73 -8.07 -4.72
CA TYR A 117 17.44 -7.13 -5.81
C TYR A 117 16.99 -5.74 -5.33
N GLY A 118 17.20 -5.43 -4.06
CA GLY A 118 17.10 -4.07 -3.53
C GLY A 118 15.76 -3.69 -2.91
N ALA A 119 14.93 -4.65 -2.51
CA ALA A 119 13.71 -4.34 -1.76
C ALA A 119 14.03 -3.77 -0.37
N ASP A 120 13.32 -2.70 0.02
CA ASP A 120 13.41 -2.02 1.32
C ASP A 120 12.40 -2.59 2.34
N ALA A 121 11.38 -3.27 1.84
CA ALA A 121 10.32 -3.92 2.62
C ALA A 121 9.82 -5.17 1.87
N ILE A 122 9.06 -6.03 2.54
CA ILE A 122 8.39 -7.18 1.95
C ILE A 122 6.88 -6.94 1.94
N LYS A 123 6.21 -7.32 0.85
CA LYS A 123 4.75 -7.36 0.73
C LYS A 123 4.27 -8.78 0.62
N ILE A 124 3.34 -9.18 1.49
CA ILE A 124 2.63 -10.45 1.41
C ILE A 124 1.14 -10.23 1.14
N LYS A 125 0.46 -11.26 0.64
CA LYS A 125 -0.99 -11.31 0.48
C LYS A 125 -1.55 -12.43 1.34
N ALA A 126 -2.16 -12.04 2.47
CA ALA A 126 -2.70 -12.97 3.45
C ALA A 126 -4.12 -13.43 3.11
N THR A 127 -4.84 -12.68 2.28
CA THR A 127 -6.21 -13.02 1.85
C THR A 127 -6.49 -12.66 0.41
N GLY A 128 -7.55 -13.22 -0.15
CA GLY A 128 -8.17 -12.76 -1.37
C GLY A 128 -8.64 -11.31 -1.26
N GLY A 129 -8.65 -10.59 -2.39
CA GLY A 129 -8.97 -9.17 -2.46
C GLY A 129 -10.02 -8.82 -3.51
N VAL A 130 -10.28 -7.53 -3.66
CA VAL A 130 -11.33 -6.97 -4.53
C VAL A 130 -10.97 -7.13 -6.02
N LEU A 131 -9.75 -6.76 -6.43
CA LEU A 131 -9.39 -6.61 -7.84
C LEU A 131 -8.89 -7.89 -8.52
N SER A 132 -8.86 -9.03 -7.83
CA SER A 132 -8.49 -10.33 -8.39
C SER A 132 -9.70 -11.09 -8.92
N LYS A 133 -9.50 -11.90 -9.97
CA LYS A 133 -10.51 -12.81 -10.52
C LYS A 133 -10.55 -14.11 -9.71
N GLY A 134 -11.75 -14.57 -9.38
CA GLY A 134 -11.98 -15.93 -8.83
C GLY A 134 -11.57 -16.13 -7.38
N THR A 135 -11.07 -15.11 -6.69
CA THR A 135 -10.80 -15.16 -5.23
C THR A 135 -11.98 -14.55 -4.47
N ALA A 136 -12.36 -15.13 -3.34
CA ALA A 136 -13.32 -14.52 -2.45
C ALA A 136 -12.62 -13.47 -1.57
N VAL A 137 -13.23 -12.28 -1.44
CA VAL A 137 -12.65 -11.22 -0.60
C VAL A 137 -12.55 -11.69 0.84
N GLY A 138 -11.34 -11.64 1.38
CA GLY A 138 -11.07 -12.01 2.76
C GLY A 138 -10.87 -13.51 3.01
N ALA A 139 -11.03 -14.37 1.98
CA ALA A 139 -10.65 -15.77 2.12
C ALA A 139 -9.16 -15.90 2.42
N PRO A 140 -8.73 -16.67 3.45
CA PRO A 140 -7.33 -16.88 3.77
C PRO A 140 -6.54 -17.44 2.58
N GLU A 141 -5.31 -16.94 2.37
CA GLU A 141 -4.39 -17.42 1.34
C GLU A 141 -3.12 -17.97 1.98
N LEU A 142 -2.16 -17.15 2.35
CA LEU A 142 -0.99 -17.62 3.09
C LEU A 142 -1.39 -18.13 4.47
N SER A 143 -0.90 -19.30 4.85
CA SER A 143 -1.07 -19.84 6.20
C SER A 143 -0.27 -19.05 7.24
N LEU A 144 -0.63 -19.20 8.53
CA LEU A 144 0.13 -18.59 9.62
C LEU A 144 1.61 -19.01 9.59
N GLU A 145 1.89 -20.30 9.31
CA GLU A 145 3.24 -20.84 9.27
C GLU A 145 4.07 -20.20 8.13
N GLU A 146 3.49 -20.05 6.95
CA GLU A 146 4.15 -19.39 5.82
C GLU A 146 4.45 -17.92 6.13
N MET A 147 3.47 -17.20 6.67
CA MET A 147 3.66 -15.81 7.07
C MET A 147 4.72 -15.66 8.17
N GLN A 148 4.75 -16.54 9.17
CA GLN A 148 5.77 -16.53 10.23
C GLN A 148 7.18 -16.74 9.65
N ALA A 149 7.37 -17.70 8.75
CA ALA A 149 8.66 -17.96 8.12
C ALA A 149 9.16 -16.74 7.33
N ILE A 150 8.26 -16.10 6.56
CA ILE A 150 8.53 -14.88 5.80
C ILE A 150 8.95 -13.74 6.74
N VAL A 151 8.15 -13.46 7.77
CA VAL A 151 8.38 -12.37 8.72
C VAL A 151 9.70 -12.55 9.46
N VAL A 152 9.97 -13.76 9.97
CA VAL A 152 11.21 -14.06 10.70
C VAL A 152 12.44 -13.82 9.82
N ASP A 153 12.46 -14.29 8.56
CA ASP A 153 13.62 -14.09 7.67
C ASP A 153 13.78 -12.61 7.27
N ALA A 154 12.69 -11.89 7.03
CA ALA A 154 12.70 -10.46 6.73
C ALA A 154 13.24 -9.63 7.91
N HIS A 155 12.71 -9.84 9.12
CA HIS A 155 13.13 -9.12 10.32
C HIS A 155 14.59 -9.39 10.70
N ARG A 156 15.10 -10.62 10.51
CA ARG A 156 16.52 -10.93 10.71
C ARG A 156 17.45 -10.11 9.82
N ARG A 157 16.93 -9.53 8.74
CA ARG A 157 17.65 -8.67 7.79
C ARG A 157 17.30 -7.19 7.96
N GLY A 158 16.54 -6.83 9.01
CA GLY A 158 16.13 -5.46 9.29
C GLY A 158 15.06 -4.91 8.36
N VAL A 159 14.32 -5.79 7.66
CA VAL A 159 13.33 -5.42 6.64
C VAL A 159 11.92 -5.64 7.17
N THR A 160 11.06 -4.65 7.03
CA THR A 160 9.65 -4.70 7.49
C THR A 160 8.76 -5.49 6.52
N VAL A 161 7.64 -6.01 7.05
CA VAL A 161 6.65 -6.78 6.29
C VAL A 161 5.28 -6.12 6.34
N ALA A 162 4.67 -5.89 5.17
CA ALA A 162 3.32 -5.40 4.99
C ALA A 162 2.39 -6.51 4.47
N ALA A 163 1.23 -6.70 5.09
CA ALA A 163 0.26 -7.72 4.68
C ALA A 163 -1.00 -7.08 4.07
N HIS A 164 -1.31 -7.41 2.81
CA HIS A 164 -2.67 -7.25 2.30
C HIS A 164 -3.58 -8.24 3.00
N ALA A 165 -4.63 -7.77 3.65
CA ALA A 165 -5.63 -8.62 4.27
C ALA A 165 -6.98 -7.92 4.42
N HIS A 166 -8.05 -8.59 3.98
CA HIS A 166 -9.43 -8.12 4.16
C HIS A 166 -10.16 -8.90 5.26
N GLY A 167 -10.10 -10.24 5.25
CA GLY A 167 -10.84 -11.11 6.17
C GLY A 167 -10.26 -11.16 7.57
N ALA A 168 -11.12 -11.24 8.60
CA ALA A 168 -10.71 -11.21 10.00
C ALA A 168 -9.67 -12.30 10.36
N SER A 169 -9.87 -13.53 9.89
CA SER A 169 -8.91 -14.63 10.16
C SER A 169 -7.52 -14.34 9.60
N GLY A 170 -7.44 -13.91 8.32
CA GLY A 170 -6.16 -13.58 7.69
C GLY A 170 -5.50 -12.35 8.31
N ILE A 171 -6.28 -11.34 8.73
CA ILE A 171 -5.78 -10.18 9.48
C ILE A 171 -5.17 -10.63 10.81
N ASN A 172 -5.91 -11.45 11.57
CA ASN A 172 -5.46 -11.93 12.87
C ASN A 172 -4.20 -12.79 12.76
N ASP A 173 -4.14 -13.66 11.75
CA ASP A 173 -2.97 -14.51 11.50
C ASP A 173 -1.76 -13.70 11.00
N ALA A 174 -1.96 -12.70 10.14
CA ALA A 174 -0.87 -11.79 9.75
C ALA A 174 -0.29 -11.04 10.96
N ILE A 175 -1.15 -10.52 11.85
CA ILE A 175 -0.70 -9.87 13.09
C ILE A 175 0.01 -10.86 14.01
N ARG A 176 -0.50 -12.10 14.17
CA ARG A 176 0.16 -13.16 14.95
C ARG A 176 1.50 -13.57 14.36
N ALA A 177 1.63 -13.56 13.04
CA ALA A 177 2.89 -13.81 12.35
C ALA A 177 3.94 -12.73 12.63
N GLY A 178 3.51 -11.52 13.01
CA GLY A 178 4.39 -10.42 13.40
C GLY A 178 4.60 -9.39 12.28
N VAL A 179 3.67 -9.23 11.34
CA VAL A 179 3.77 -8.18 10.31
C VAL A 179 3.76 -6.78 10.94
N ASP A 180 4.47 -5.85 10.30
CA ASP A 180 4.61 -4.47 10.77
C ASP A 180 3.39 -3.63 10.41
N SER A 181 2.71 -3.95 9.30
CA SER A 181 1.44 -3.32 8.92
C SER A 181 0.48 -4.27 8.24
N VAL A 182 -0.82 -4.00 8.43
CA VAL A 182 -1.90 -4.61 7.67
C VAL A 182 -2.55 -3.54 6.80
N GLU A 183 -2.59 -3.82 5.51
CA GLU A 183 -3.19 -2.98 4.49
C GLU A 183 -4.68 -3.36 4.31
N HIS A 184 -5.53 -2.39 4.06
CA HIS A 184 -6.99 -2.50 3.93
C HIS A 184 -7.71 -2.85 5.23
N ALA A 185 -7.41 -3.97 5.87
CA ALA A 185 -8.00 -4.45 7.13
C ALA A 185 -9.54 -4.38 7.19
N SER A 186 -10.24 -4.63 6.07
CA SER A 186 -11.63 -4.26 5.87
C SER A 186 -12.59 -4.92 6.87
N PHE A 187 -12.43 -6.21 7.13
CA PHE A 187 -13.27 -6.99 8.05
C PHE A 187 -12.56 -7.24 9.39
N ILE A 188 -11.67 -6.32 9.83
CA ILE A 188 -11.02 -6.46 11.13
C ILE A 188 -12.07 -6.54 12.24
N ASP A 189 -11.93 -7.55 13.10
CA ASP A 189 -12.79 -7.77 14.25
C ASP A 189 -12.18 -7.22 15.55
N ASP A 190 -12.89 -7.38 16.67
CA ASP A 190 -12.43 -6.89 17.97
C ASP A 190 -11.14 -7.58 18.42
N GLU A 191 -10.94 -8.85 18.03
CA GLU A 191 -9.70 -9.57 18.28
C GLU A 191 -8.53 -8.96 17.51
N GLY A 192 -8.72 -8.70 16.20
CA GLY A 192 -7.72 -8.07 15.35
C GLY A 192 -7.33 -6.67 15.85
N ILE A 193 -8.30 -5.87 16.25
CA ILE A 193 -8.07 -4.55 16.86
C ILE A 193 -7.22 -4.67 18.13
N LYS A 194 -7.57 -5.62 19.02
CA LYS A 194 -6.82 -5.89 20.26
C LYS A 194 -5.40 -6.37 19.97
N LEU A 195 -5.24 -7.28 19.03
CA LEU A 195 -3.93 -7.80 18.62
C LEU A 195 -3.06 -6.71 18.01
N ALA A 196 -3.59 -5.92 17.06
CA ALA A 196 -2.86 -4.83 16.43
C ALA A 196 -2.35 -3.83 17.47
N LYS A 197 -3.21 -3.42 18.42
CA LYS A 197 -2.82 -2.53 19.50
C LYS A 197 -1.75 -3.12 20.41
N ALA A 198 -1.89 -4.39 20.79
CA ALA A 198 -0.96 -5.05 21.72
C ALA A 198 0.42 -5.28 21.10
N ARG A 199 0.49 -5.53 19.78
CA ARG A 199 1.74 -5.77 19.06
C ARG A 199 2.34 -4.54 18.40
N GLY A 200 1.61 -3.41 18.37
CA GLY A 200 2.05 -2.20 17.69
C GLY A 200 1.98 -2.29 16.15
N THR A 201 1.28 -3.31 15.63
CA THR A 201 1.05 -3.44 14.18
C THR A 201 0.23 -2.26 13.68
N ALA A 202 0.72 -1.56 12.66
CA ALA A 202 0.03 -0.42 12.07
C ALA A 202 -1.09 -0.87 11.13
N LEU A 203 -2.20 -0.12 11.08
CA LEU A 203 -3.24 -0.31 10.08
C LEU A 203 -3.15 0.80 9.02
N SER A 204 -3.12 0.39 7.76
CA SER A 204 -3.09 1.25 6.57
C SER A 204 -4.39 1.03 5.78
N MET A 205 -5.46 1.70 6.21
CA MET A 205 -6.82 1.51 5.67
C MET A 205 -7.14 2.62 4.66
N ASP A 206 -7.30 2.24 3.40
CA ASP A 206 -7.47 3.08 2.22
C ASP A 206 -8.95 3.44 1.96
N VAL A 207 -9.56 4.17 2.88
CA VAL A 207 -11.01 4.44 2.91
C VAL A 207 -11.54 5.36 1.78
N TYR A 208 -10.64 5.97 0.97
CA TYR A 208 -11.01 6.73 -0.22
C TYR A 208 -11.22 5.84 -1.45
N VAL A 209 -10.47 4.74 -1.60
CA VAL A 209 -10.44 3.91 -2.82
C VAL A 209 -11.82 3.43 -3.26
N THR A 210 -12.71 3.13 -2.31
CA THR A 210 -14.10 2.74 -2.56
C THR A 210 -14.87 3.79 -3.38
N GLU A 211 -14.65 5.08 -3.12
CA GLU A 211 -15.36 6.15 -3.86
C GLU A 211 -14.98 6.13 -5.33
N TYR A 212 -13.70 5.90 -5.63
CA TYR A 212 -13.23 5.79 -7.01
C TYR A 212 -13.71 4.48 -7.68
N ILE A 213 -13.53 3.33 -7.02
CA ILE A 213 -13.93 2.04 -7.60
C ILE A 213 -15.42 2.04 -7.97
N LEU A 214 -16.28 2.52 -7.09
CA LEU A 214 -17.73 2.53 -7.33
C LEU A 214 -18.21 3.69 -8.20
N GLY A 215 -17.47 4.79 -8.28
CA GLY A 215 -17.81 5.95 -9.11
C GLY A 215 -17.25 5.87 -10.54
N GLU A 216 -15.95 5.62 -10.66
CA GLU A 216 -15.19 5.73 -11.92
C GLU A 216 -14.64 4.37 -12.41
N GLY A 217 -14.70 3.33 -11.57
CA GLY A 217 -14.01 2.07 -11.79
C GLY A 217 -14.45 1.34 -13.05
N GLU A 218 -15.74 1.36 -13.39
CA GLU A 218 -16.26 0.74 -14.60
C GLU A 218 -15.65 1.39 -15.85
N ALA A 219 -15.63 2.72 -15.92
CA ALA A 219 -15.01 3.46 -17.01
C ALA A 219 -13.49 3.23 -17.08
N ALA A 220 -12.83 2.99 -15.95
CA ALA A 220 -11.42 2.63 -15.87
C ALA A 220 -11.11 1.16 -16.20
N GLY A 221 -12.14 0.33 -16.48
CA GLY A 221 -12.00 -1.07 -16.88
C GLY A 221 -11.95 -2.06 -15.72
N ILE A 222 -12.42 -1.67 -14.53
CA ILE A 222 -12.62 -2.58 -13.41
C ILE A 222 -13.79 -3.51 -13.73
N SER A 223 -13.62 -4.81 -13.51
CA SER A 223 -14.63 -5.82 -13.84
C SER A 223 -15.85 -5.73 -12.93
N GLN A 224 -17.01 -6.17 -13.44
CA GLN A 224 -18.24 -6.23 -12.64
C GLN A 224 -18.07 -7.06 -11.36
N GLU A 225 -17.36 -8.20 -11.44
CA GLU A 225 -17.01 -9.01 -10.27
C GLU A 225 -16.32 -8.17 -9.18
N SER A 226 -15.34 -7.33 -9.57
CA SER A 226 -14.62 -6.47 -8.64
C SER A 226 -15.49 -5.33 -8.09
N LEU A 227 -16.38 -4.76 -8.90
CA LEU A 227 -17.36 -3.76 -8.44
C LEU A 227 -18.31 -4.34 -7.40
N ASP A 228 -18.77 -5.59 -7.61
CA ASP A 228 -19.68 -6.26 -6.67
C ASP A 228 -18.97 -6.61 -5.35
N LYS A 229 -17.70 -7.05 -5.44
CA LYS A 229 -16.84 -7.24 -4.26
C LYS A 229 -16.68 -5.93 -3.47
N GLU A 230 -16.38 -4.81 -4.13
CA GLU A 230 -16.21 -3.52 -3.47
C GLU A 230 -17.47 -3.03 -2.77
N ARG A 231 -18.66 -3.26 -3.36
CA ARG A 231 -19.95 -2.94 -2.72
C ARG A 231 -20.11 -3.65 -1.38
N SER A 232 -19.58 -4.87 -1.26
CA SER A 232 -19.64 -5.64 0.00
C SER A 232 -18.60 -5.22 1.03
N VAL A 233 -17.51 -4.57 0.61
CA VAL A 233 -16.35 -4.23 1.44
C VAL A 233 -16.39 -2.80 1.95
N GLY A 234 -16.66 -1.83 1.08
CA GLY A 234 -16.35 -0.43 1.36
C GLY A 234 -17.10 0.16 2.56
N GLY A 235 -18.35 -0.23 2.80
CA GLY A 235 -19.13 0.21 3.97
C GLY A 235 -18.54 -0.33 5.28
N VAL A 236 -18.30 -1.63 5.33
CA VAL A 236 -17.76 -2.32 6.51
C VAL A 236 -16.35 -1.84 6.85
N GLN A 237 -15.50 -1.63 5.84
CA GLN A 237 -14.16 -1.09 6.04
C GLN A 237 -14.19 0.26 6.76
N ARG A 238 -15.09 1.18 6.37
CA ARG A 238 -15.21 2.50 6.98
C ARG A 238 -15.71 2.45 8.41
N GLU A 239 -16.65 1.54 8.71
CA GLU A 239 -17.11 1.30 10.09
C GLU A 239 -15.96 0.75 10.96
N ASN A 240 -15.21 -0.23 10.46
CA ASN A 240 -14.09 -0.82 11.17
C ASN A 240 -12.90 0.14 11.29
N PHE A 241 -12.68 1.02 10.31
CA PHE A 241 -11.73 2.13 10.45
C PHE A 241 -12.08 3.00 11.66
N SER A 242 -13.36 3.41 11.79
CA SER A 242 -13.82 4.20 12.94
C SER A 242 -13.62 3.48 14.27
N LYS A 243 -13.86 2.15 14.32
CA LYS A 243 -13.62 1.33 15.52
C LYS A 243 -12.13 1.27 15.88
N ALA A 244 -11.26 1.02 14.90
CA ALA A 244 -9.82 0.96 15.11
C ALA A 244 -9.24 2.30 15.61
N VAL A 245 -9.69 3.42 15.03
CA VAL A 245 -9.31 4.78 15.48
C VAL A 245 -9.73 5.01 16.94
N LYS A 246 -10.99 4.72 17.29
CA LYS A 246 -11.50 4.86 18.66
C LYS A 246 -10.77 3.98 19.67
N ALA A 247 -10.36 2.79 19.25
CA ALA A 247 -9.58 1.87 20.08
C ALA A 247 -8.12 2.31 20.28
N GLY A 248 -7.65 3.33 19.51
CA GLY A 248 -6.27 3.83 19.58
C GLY A 248 -5.25 2.89 18.95
N VAL A 249 -5.61 2.18 17.89
CA VAL A 249 -4.65 1.43 17.07
C VAL A 249 -3.75 2.41 16.32
N LYS A 250 -2.50 2.05 16.09
CA LYS A 250 -1.58 2.86 15.28
C LYS A 250 -2.05 2.88 13.83
N MET A 251 -2.53 4.02 13.39
CA MET A 251 -2.98 4.24 12.01
C MET A 251 -1.89 4.93 11.21
N VAL A 252 -1.73 4.51 9.94
CA VAL A 252 -0.84 5.17 8.97
C VAL A 252 -1.60 5.52 7.70
N PHE A 253 -1.16 6.57 7.04
CA PHE A 253 -1.72 7.03 5.78
C PHE A 253 -1.34 6.08 4.65
N GLY A 254 -2.31 5.36 4.11
CA GLY A 254 -2.20 4.50 2.93
C GLY A 254 -3.30 4.82 1.93
N THR A 255 -3.01 4.69 0.65
CA THR A 255 -3.87 5.22 -0.41
C THR A 255 -4.30 4.18 -1.42
N ASP A 256 -3.47 3.17 -1.68
CA ASP A 256 -3.60 2.23 -2.79
C ASP A 256 -3.69 2.94 -4.18
N ALA A 257 -3.09 4.16 -4.28
CA ALA A 257 -3.02 4.89 -5.54
C ALA A 257 -2.28 4.07 -6.60
N GLY A 258 -2.82 4.04 -7.81
CA GLY A 258 -2.57 3.06 -8.86
C GLY A 258 -3.83 2.25 -9.14
N VAL A 259 -4.71 2.08 -8.16
CA VAL A 259 -6.11 1.72 -8.36
C VAL A 259 -6.87 2.95 -8.88
N TYR A 260 -6.60 4.11 -8.35
CA TYR A 260 -7.10 5.40 -8.79
C TYR A 260 -5.95 6.34 -9.20
N PRO A 261 -6.21 7.50 -9.84
CA PRO A 261 -5.18 8.38 -10.35
C PRO A 261 -4.15 8.82 -9.32
N HIS A 262 -2.88 8.76 -9.71
CA HIS A 262 -1.79 9.35 -8.96
C HIS A 262 -1.96 10.88 -8.96
N GLY A 263 -1.75 11.51 -7.80
CA GLY A 263 -2.08 12.91 -7.59
C GLY A 263 -3.32 13.13 -6.71
N ASP A 264 -4.24 12.17 -6.70
CA ASP A 264 -5.42 12.19 -5.82
C ASP A 264 -5.16 11.63 -4.41
N ASN A 265 -3.93 11.32 -4.09
CA ASN A 265 -3.53 10.65 -2.84
C ASN A 265 -4.06 11.35 -1.59
N LEU A 266 -3.99 12.69 -1.54
CA LEU A 266 -4.34 13.45 -0.33
C LEU A 266 -5.85 13.55 -0.08
N LYS A 267 -6.70 13.15 -1.04
CA LYS A 267 -8.15 12.95 -0.82
C LYS A 267 -8.43 11.93 0.28
N GLN A 268 -7.52 10.98 0.50
CA GLN A 268 -7.59 10.03 1.61
C GLN A 268 -7.65 10.72 2.98
N LEU A 269 -6.95 11.86 3.19
CA LEU A 269 -6.94 12.56 4.47
C LEU A 269 -8.32 13.06 4.88
N SER A 270 -9.06 13.68 3.94
CA SER A 270 -10.42 14.14 4.19
C SER A 270 -11.34 12.99 4.60
N ARG A 271 -11.13 11.80 4.00
CA ARG A 271 -11.91 10.60 4.33
C ARG A 271 -11.53 9.99 5.67
N MET A 272 -10.24 10.02 6.03
CA MET A 272 -9.81 9.60 7.37
C MET A 272 -10.47 10.46 8.45
N VAL A 273 -10.56 11.78 8.25
CA VAL A 273 -11.27 12.68 9.16
C VAL A 273 -12.78 12.42 9.15
N LYS A 274 -13.40 12.28 7.97
CA LYS A 274 -14.83 11.97 7.82
C LYS A 274 -15.23 10.70 8.57
N PHE A 275 -14.32 9.71 8.64
CA PHE A 275 -14.58 8.42 9.28
C PHE A 275 -14.02 8.30 10.70
N GLY A 276 -13.65 9.40 11.35
CA GLY A 276 -13.48 9.45 12.80
C GLY A 276 -12.12 9.89 13.33
N MET A 277 -11.14 10.21 12.49
CA MET A 277 -9.91 10.85 12.96
C MET A 277 -10.13 12.34 13.23
N THR A 278 -9.39 12.91 14.17
CA THR A 278 -9.18 14.35 14.21
C THR A 278 -8.22 14.77 13.08
N HIS A 279 -8.24 16.03 12.69
CA HIS A 279 -7.30 16.59 11.71
C HIS A 279 -5.85 16.31 12.09
N MET A 280 -5.49 16.49 13.36
CA MET A 280 -4.14 16.22 13.87
C MET A 280 -3.78 14.72 13.74
N GLN A 281 -4.68 13.79 14.05
CA GLN A 281 -4.44 12.36 13.88
C GLN A 281 -4.20 11.98 12.42
N ALA A 282 -4.96 12.57 11.49
CA ALA A 282 -4.76 12.34 10.05
C ALA A 282 -3.39 12.86 9.58
N LEU A 283 -2.97 14.04 10.03
CA LEU A 283 -1.64 14.58 9.75
C LEU A 283 -0.52 13.73 10.34
N GLN A 284 -0.67 13.26 11.58
CA GLN A 284 0.29 12.37 12.22
C GLN A 284 0.38 11.01 11.50
N ALA A 285 -0.76 10.47 11.05
CA ALA A 285 -0.78 9.23 10.26
C ALA A 285 -0.02 9.35 8.94
N ALA A 286 -0.07 10.53 8.30
CA ALA A 286 0.63 10.82 7.05
C ALA A 286 2.10 11.23 7.23
N SER A 287 2.55 11.54 8.42
CA SER A 287 3.89 12.04 8.71
C SER A 287 4.65 11.14 9.70
N ILE A 288 4.61 11.45 10.98
CA ILE A 288 5.45 10.76 11.97
C ILE A 288 5.13 9.27 12.15
N ASN A 289 3.84 8.87 12.10
CA ASN A 289 3.48 7.45 12.23
C ASN A 289 3.96 6.65 11.02
N ALA A 290 3.87 7.25 9.82
CA ALA A 290 4.38 6.66 8.59
C ALA A 290 5.92 6.52 8.61
N ALA A 291 6.62 7.55 9.08
CA ALA A 291 8.07 7.53 9.23
C ALA A 291 8.54 6.47 10.24
N GLN A 292 7.84 6.33 11.35
CA GLN A 292 8.10 5.28 12.34
C GLN A 292 7.88 3.88 11.79
N LEU A 293 6.83 3.66 10.95
CA LEU A 293 6.61 2.37 10.30
C LEU A 293 7.76 1.99 9.37
N LEU A 294 8.40 2.98 8.76
CA LEU A 294 9.57 2.78 7.90
C LEU A 294 10.89 2.70 8.66
N ASN A 295 10.91 2.86 9.99
CA ASN A 295 12.12 3.04 10.80
C ASN A 295 12.97 4.23 10.31
N LYS A 296 12.32 5.33 9.88
CA LYS A 296 12.93 6.53 9.29
C LYS A 296 12.50 7.84 9.97
N ASP A 297 11.99 7.77 11.18
CA ASP A 297 11.52 8.95 11.93
C ASP A 297 12.66 9.86 12.41
N SER A 298 13.92 9.43 12.31
CA SER A 298 15.10 10.29 12.41
C SER A 298 15.31 11.18 11.18
N ASP A 299 14.82 10.74 10.00
CA ASP A 299 15.16 11.32 8.72
C ASP A 299 13.99 12.08 8.07
N ILE A 300 12.76 11.58 8.23
CA ILE A 300 11.54 12.10 7.59
C ILE A 300 10.36 12.20 8.57
N GLY A 301 9.26 12.81 8.13
CA GLY A 301 7.99 12.87 8.89
C GLY A 301 7.90 13.99 9.90
N SER A 302 8.91 14.87 10.02
CA SER A 302 8.87 16.05 10.87
C SER A 302 9.76 17.18 10.33
N LEU A 303 9.42 18.42 10.68
CA LEU A 303 10.19 19.64 10.36
C LEU A 303 11.16 19.98 11.51
N ARG A 304 12.12 19.11 11.78
CA ARG A 304 13.15 19.36 12.81
C ARG A 304 14.54 19.30 12.20
N ALA A 305 15.50 19.96 12.85
CA ALA A 305 16.90 19.89 12.43
C ALA A 305 17.40 18.43 12.38
N GLY A 306 18.09 18.09 11.29
CA GLY A 306 18.61 16.74 11.02
C GLY A 306 17.69 15.88 10.14
N CYS A 307 16.40 16.27 9.94
CA CYS A 307 15.54 15.61 8.96
C CYS A 307 15.74 16.21 7.56
N TYR A 308 15.36 15.46 6.53
CA TYR A 308 15.26 16.01 5.17
C TYR A 308 14.26 17.16 5.13
N ALA A 309 14.56 18.19 4.33
CA ALA A 309 13.67 19.31 4.09
C ALA A 309 12.53 18.94 3.13
N ASP A 310 11.73 17.97 3.54
CA ASP A 310 10.50 17.57 2.83
C ASP A 310 9.35 18.43 3.35
N VAL A 311 8.99 19.48 2.60
CA VAL A 311 8.05 20.52 3.01
C VAL A 311 6.96 20.71 1.97
N ILE A 312 5.71 20.73 2.40
CA ILE A 312 4.58 21.19 1.60
C ILE A 312 3.94 22.41 2.23
N ALA A 313 3.36 23.30 1.40
CA ALA A 313 2.59 24.42 1.91
C ALA A 313 1.23 24.53 1.19
N VAL A 314 0.21 24.88 1.99
CA VAL A 314 -1.16 25.11 1.54
C VAL A 314 -1.65 26.47 2.05
N LYS A 315 -2.70 27.02 1.41
CA LYS A 315 -3.36 28.23 1.92
C LYS A 315 -4.35 27.85 3.01
N GLY A 316 -4.16 28.38 4.22
CA GLY A 316 -5.02 28.14 5.36
C GLY A 316 -4.43 27.18 6.39
N ASN A 317 -5.25 26.77 7.34
CA ASN A 317 -4.85 25.89 8.43
C ASN A 317 -5.48 24.52 8.28
N PRO A 318 -4.71 23.44 8.03
CA PRO A 318 -5.26 22.08 7.88
C PRO A 318 -5.87 21.51 9.17
N LEU A 319 -5.67 22.15 10.31
CA LEU A 319 -6.35 21.78 11.56
C LEU A 319 -7.79 22.28 11.62
N ASP A 320 -8.13 23.30 10.83
CA ASP A 320 -9.50 23.82 10.71
C ASP A 320 -10.24 23.13 9.55
N ASP A 321 -9.55 22.90 8.44
CA ASP A 321 -10.07 22.21 7.25
C ASP A 321 -8.98 21.36 6.59
N ILE A 322 -9.06 20.03 6.78
CA ILE A 322 -8.08 19.09 6.22
C ILE A 322 -8.15 19.02 4.68
N SER A 323 -9.28 19.39 4.07
CA SER A 323 -9.48 19.29 2.62
C SER A 323 -8.60 20.25 1.82
N ILE A 324 -8.06 21.30 2.43
CA ILE A 324 -7.11 22.20 1.78
C ILE A 324 -5.83 21.48 1.33
N LEU A 325 -5.51 20.36 1.95
CA LEU A 325 -4.39 19.50 1.53
C LEU A 325 -4.61 18.80 0.20
N GLU A 326 -5.84 18.74 -0.31
CA GLU A 326 -6.13 18.25 -1.66
C GLU A 326 -5.59 19.19 -2.77
N ASN A 327 -5.16 20.42 -2.40
CA ASN A 327 -4.63 21.44 -3.30
C ASN A 327 -3.33 22.04 -2.75
N VAL A 328 -2.24 21.30 -2.85
CA VAL A 328 -0.93 21.74 -2.38
C VAL A 328 -0.35 22.81 -3.33
N GLY A 329 0.04 23.95 -2.79
CA GLY A 329 0.57 25.08 -3.56
C GLY A 329 2.09 25.12 -3.67
N PHE A 330 2.79 24.40 -2.80
CA PHE A 330 4.26 24.31 -2.78
C PHE A 330 4.71 22.94 -2.31
N VAL A 331 5.72 22.40 -3.00
CA VAL A 331 6.33 21.09 -2.64
C VAL A 331 7.85 21.24 -2.72
N MET A 332 8.52 20.83 -1.65
CA MET A 332 9.97 20.67 -1.58
C MET A 332 10.30 19.25 -1.10
N LYS A 333 11.26 18.61 -1.74
CA LYS A 333 11.74 17.27 -1.36
C LYS A 333 13.26 17.30 -1.17
N GLY A 334 13.74 16.98 0.03
CA GLY A 334 15.14 17.05 0.38
C GLY A 334 15.66 18.48 0.38
N GLU A 335 16.81 18.71 -0.24
CA GLU A 335 17.43 20.05 -0.40
C GLU A 335 17.05 20.74 -1.73
N LYS A 336 16.19 20.10 -2.54
CA LYS A 336 15.77 20.60 -3.86
C LYS A 336 14.38 21.22 -3.78
N LEU A 337 14.24 22.44 -4.32
CA LEU A 337 12.97 23.13 -4.56
C LEU A 337 12.26 22.55 -5.78
#